data_3f7c48524a4b74fbded9edb4eaaf2e71
#
_entry.id   3f7c48524a4b74fbded9edb4eaaf2e71
#
_cell.length_a   1.000
_cell.length_b   1.000
_cell.length_c   1.000
_cell.angle_alpha   90.00
_cell.angle_beta   90.00
_cell.angle_gamma   90.00
#
_symmetry.space_group_name_H-M   'P 1'
#
loop_
_entity.id
_entity.type
_entity.pdbx_description
1 polymer ?
#
loop_
_entity_poly.entity_id
_entity_poly.type
_entity_poly.pdbx_seq_one_letter_code
_entity_poly.pdbx_strand_id
1 'polypeptide(L)'
;MDKIVAKIAALGVPGLVLVITIGATGLAGGAAITAALAALGPGGMIGGIATLGVLGLISEGIAKYGMDAIFSAVVIELYKRGETKESILNKIQKYPVSKDLKRRLRESLEKVERKEE
;
A
#
# COMPACT_ATOMS: atom_id res chain seq x y z
N MET A 1 9.37 9.57 -8.87
CA MET A 1 8.86 8.89 -7.66
C MET A 1 7.81 9.70 -6.93
N ASP A 2 7.99 11.01 -6.80
CA ASP A 2 7.10 11.85 -6.00
C ASP A 2 5.64 11.83 -6.46
N LYS A 3 5.40 11.86 -7.76
CA LYS A 3 4.03 11.83 -8.30
C LYS A 3 3.34 10.49 -8.01
N ILE A 4 4.09 9.40 -8.14
CA ILE A 4 3.58 8.05 -7.86
C ILE A 4 3.23 7.95 -6.39
N VAL A 5 4.14 8.36 -5.52
CA VAL A 5 3.95 8.32 -4.06
C VAL A 5 2.76 9.18 -3.64
N ALA A 6 2.65 10.38 -4.18
CA ALA A 6 1.54 11.29 -3.84
C ALA A 6 0.18 10.68 -4.19
N LYS A 7 0.07 10.03 -5.35
CA LYS A 7 -1.17 9.40 -5.78
C LYS A 7 -1.53 8.17 -4.93
N ILE A 8 -0.53 7.38 -4.56
CA ILE A 8 -0.75 6.24 -3.67
C ILE A 8 -1.18 6.72 -2.29
N ALA A 9 -0.49 7.72 -1.75
CA ALA A 9 -0.80 8.28 -0.44
C ALA A 9 -2.18 8.94 -0.39
N ALA A 10 -2.68 9.42 -1.53
CA ALA A 10 -4.02 9.97 -1.61
C ALA A 10 -5.10 8.94 -1.28
N LEU A 11 -4.82 7.66 -1.44
CA LEU A 11 -5.72 6.58 -1.03
C LEU A 11 -5.68 6.35 0.49
N GLY A 12 -4.71 6.92 1.17
CA GLY A 12 -4.51 6.68 2.60
C GLY A 12 -3.89 5.32 2.88
N VAL A 13 -4.21 4.75 4.03
CA VAL A 13 -3.68 3.45 4.44
C VAL A 13 -4.01 2.33 3.44
N PRO A 14 -5.19 2.31 2.78
CA PRO A 14 -5.42 1.34 1.71
C PRO A 14 -4.34 1.32 0.63
N GLY A 15 -3.71 2.45 0.37
CA GLY A 15 -2.59 2.51 -0.58
C GLY A 15 -1.42 1.64 -0.15
N LEU A 16 -1.09 1.61 1.15
CA LEU A 16 -0.05 0.74 1.69
C LEU A 16 -0.40 -0.73 1.52
N VAL A 17 -1.66 -1.07 1.77
CA VAL A 17 -2.13 -2.45 1.61
C VAL A 17 -1.96 -2.90 0.17
N LEU A 18 -2.30 -2.04 -0.79
CA LEU A 18 -2.14 -2.34 -2.21
C LEU A 18 -0.68 -2.53 -2.59
N VAL A 19 0.22 -1.70 -2.08
CA VAL A 19 1.66 -1.83 -2.37
C VAL A 19 2.17 -3.20 -1.93
N ILE A 20 1.86 -3.61 -0.71
CA ILE A 20 2.30 -4.90 -0.17
C ILE A 20 1.65 -6.06 -0.93
N THR A 21 0.35 -5.98 -1.20
CA THR A 21 -0.36 -7.04 -1.91
C THR A 21 0.23 -7.25 -3.30
N ILE A 22 0.41 -6.16 -4.04
CA ILE A 22 0.97 -6.23 -5.40
C ILE A 22 2.41 -6.73 -5.36
N GLY A 23 3.22 -6.22 -4.44
CA GLY A 23 4.61 -6.65 -4.31
C GLY A 23 4.75 -8.11 -3.92
N ALA A 24 3.90 -8.60 -3.03
CA ALA A 24 3.95 -9.97 -2.54
C ALA A 24 3.43 -11.00 -3.57
N THR A 25 2.44 -10.62 -4.37
CA THR A 25 1.86 -11.54 -5.36
C THR A 25 2.62 -11.54 -6.67
N GLY A 26 3.59 -10.64 -6.85
CA GLY A 26 4.37 -10.57 -8.06
C GLY A 26 3.50 -10.28 -9.26
N LEU A 27 2.86 -9.17 -9.26
CA LEU A 27 1.80 -8.77 -10.17
C LEU A 27 2.01 -9.16 -11.62
N ALA A 28 1.29 -10.15 -12.08
CA ALA A 28 1.28 -10.57 -13.46
C ALA A 28 -0.16 -10.46 -14.00
N GLY A 29 -0.56 -9.25 -14.35
CA GLY A 29 -1.83 -9.03 -15.02
C GLY A 29 -3.04 -8.87 -14.10
N GLY A 30 -4.24 -8.97 -14.70
CA GLY A 30 -5.49 -8.61 -14.05
C GLY A 30 -5.88 -9.45 -12.84
N ALA A 31 -5.41 -10.69 -12.75
CA ALA A 31 -5.73 -11.56 -11.63
C ALA A 31 -5.18 -11.03 -10.31
N ALA A 32 -3.95 -10.49 -10.32
CA ALA A 32 -3.34 -9.91 -9.13
C ALA A 32 -4.05 -8.62 -8.71
N ILE A 33 -4.47 -7.82 -9.68
CA ILE A 33 -5.23 -6.59 -9.43
C ILE A 33 -6.57 -6.94 -8.78
N THR A 34 -7.26 -7.93 -9.32
CA THR A 34 -8.54 -8.38 -8.77
C THR A 34 -8.36 -8.87 -7.34
N ALA A 35 -7.31 -9.65 -7.08
CA ALA A 35 -7.01 -10.14 -5.74
C ALA A 35 -6.72 -9.01 -4.76
N ALA A 36 -5.96 -8.00 -5.20
CA ALA A 36 -5.64 -6.84 -4.38
C ALA A 36 -6.90 -6.06 -3.99
N LEU A 37 -7.80 -5.83 -4.96
CA LEU A 37 -9.06 -5.14 -4.70
C LEU A 37 -9.96 -5.95 -3.76
N ALA A 38 -10.02 -7.27 -3.98
CA ALA A 38 -10.82 -8.15 -3.13
C ALA A 38 -10.30 -8.18 -1.70
N ALA A 39 -8.99 -8.08 -1.52
CA ALA A 39 -8.39 -8.07 -0.19
C ALA A 39 -8.83 -6.88 0.65
N LEU A 40 -9.16 -5.76 0.01
CA LEU A 40 -9.66 -4.57 0.70
C LEU A 40 -11.16 -4.63 1.01
N GLY A 41 -11.89 -5.57 0.40
CA GLY A 41 -13.33 -5.72 0.60
C GLY A 41 -14.13 -4.62 -0.12
N PRO A 42 -15.46 -4.58 0.10
CA PRO A 42 -16.33 -3.62 -0.60
C PRO A 42 -15.95 -2.16 -0.39
N GLY A 43 -15.46 -1.80 0.80
CA GLY A 43 -15.05 -0.44 1.11
C GLY A 43 -13.74 -0.05 0.44
N GLY A 44 -12.96 -1.01 -0.04
CA GLY A 44 -11.69 -0.77 -0.69
C GLY A 44 -11.80 -0.38 -2.15
N MET A 45 -13.00 -0.45 -2.72
CA MET A 45 -13.23 -0.12 -4.13
C MET A 45 -13.63 1.34 -4.33
N ILE A 46 -13.25 2.19 -3.39
CA ILE A 46 -13.54 3.62 -3.46
C ILE A 46 -12.84 4.23 -4.66
N GLY A 47 -13.61 4.93 -5.48
CA GLY A 47 -13.08 5.66 -6.62
C GLY A 47 -12.95 4.87 -7.92
N GLY A 48 -13.29 3.59 -7.94
CA GLY A 48 -13.37 2.80 -9.18
C GLY A 48 -12.21 2.99 -10.15
N ILE A 49 -12.43 3.78 -11.20
CA ILE A 49 -11.43 4.02 -12.25
C ILE A 49 -10.15 4.64 -11.70
N ALA A 50 -10.25 5.55 -10.74
CA ALA A 50 -9.08 6.18 -10.12
C ALA A 50 -8.22 5.14 -9.41
N THR A 51 -8.85 4.15 -8.76
CA THR A 51 -8.14 3.06 -8.11
C THR A 51 -7.38 2.21 -9.12
N LEU A 52 -7.99 1.92 -10.27
CA LEU A 52 -7.31 1.16 -11.34
C LEU A 52 -6.08 1.90 -11.85
N GLY A 53 -6.18 3.21 -12.02
CA GLY A 53 -5.03 4.03 -12.42
C GLY A 53 -3.90 3.97 -11.40
N VAL A 54 -4.23 4.00 -10.12
CA VAL A 54 -3.24 3.90 -9.05
C VAL A 54 -2.57 2.53 -9.03
N LEU A 55 -3.32 1.46 -9.30
CA LEU A 55 -2.74 0.12 -9.38
C LEU A 55 -1.63 0.03 -10.43
N GLY A 56 -1.86 0.64 -11.59
CA GLY A 56 -0.84 0.72 -12.63
C GLY A 56 0.40 1.49 -12.17
N LEU A 57 0.20 2.58 -11.46
CA LEU A 57 1.30 3.37 -10.91
C LEU A 57 2.09 2.60 -9.84
N ILE A 58 1.41 1.82 -9.01
CA ILE A 58 2.07 0.99 -8.00
C ILE A 58 2.97 -0.04 -8.70
N SER A 59 2.43 -0.72 -9.71
CA SER A 59 3.21 -1.70 -10.48
C SER A 59 4.44 -1.07 -11.12
N GLU A 60 4.28 0.10 -11.73
CA GLU A 60 5.38 0.84 -12.33
C GLU A 60 6.43 1.23 -11.29
N GLY A 61 5.97 1.76 -10.16
CA GLY A 61 6.87 2.18 -9.08
C GLY A 61 7.66 1.02 -8.51
N ILE A 62 7.02 -0.12 -8.29
CA ILE A 62 7.69 -1.32 -7.78
C ILE A 62 8.73 -1.81 -8.79
N ALA A 63 8.41 -1.78 -10.08
CA ALA A 63 9.34 -2.20 -11.12
C ALA A 63 10.57 -1.28 -11.20
N LYS A 64 10.37 0.02 -11.03
CA LYS A 64 11.46 0.99 -11.13
C LYS A 64 12.30 1.14 -9.86
N TYR A 65 11.65 1.15 -8.70
CA TYR A 65 12.29 1.54 -7.44
C TYR A 65 12.32 0.43 -6.40
N GLY A 66 11.55 -0.64 -6.60
CA GLY A 66 11.41 -1.72 -5.63
C GLY A 66 10.28 -1.47 -4.63
N MET A 67 9.74 -2.57 -4.10
CA MET A 67 8.61 -2.50 -3.17
C MET A 67 8.97 -1.74 -1.88
N ASP A 68 10.14 -2.00 -1.31
CA ASP A 68 10.53 -1.39 -0.05
C ASP A 68 10.68 0.13 -0.19
N ALA A 69 11.25 0.60 -1.31
CA ALA A 69 11.42 2.03 -1.56
C ALA A 69 10.07 2.72 -1.70
N ILE A 70 9.14 2.13 -2.45
CA ILE A 70 7.81 2.70 -2.63
C ILE A 70 7.03 2.68 -1.31
N PHE A 71 7.07 1.57 -0.60
CA PHE A 71 6.37 1.45 0.69
C PHE A 71 6.86 2.50 1.68
N SER A 72 8.18 2.63 1.83
CA SER A 72 8.79 3.60 2.75
C SER A 72 8.39 5.03 2.39
N ALA A 73 8.44 5.38 1.10
CA ALA A 73 8.10 6.72 0.65
C ALA A 73 6.62 7.04 0.91
N VAL A 74 5.73 6.07 0.72
CA VAL A 74 4.30 6.27 0.99
C VAL A 74 4.05 6.43 2.49
N VAL A 75 4.72 5.65 3.33
CA VAL A 75 4.59 5.79 4.79
C VAL A 75 5.02 7.19 5.24
N ILE A 76 6.16 7.65 4.75
CA ILE A 76 6.65 9.00 5.08
C ILE A 76 5.66 10.06 4.64
N GLU A 77 5.09 9.93 3.45
CA GLU A 77 4.08 10.86 2.96
C GLU A 77 2.82 10.83 3.83
N LEU A 78 2.38 9.65 4.26
CA LEU A 78 1.23 9.54 5.15
C LEU A 78 1.50 10.20 6.51
N TYR A 79 2.72 10.08 7.03
CA TYR A 79 3.10 10.78 8.25
C TYR A 79 2.99 12.30 8.08
N LYS A 80 3.44 12.81 6.94
CA LYS A 80 3.31 14.24 6.62
C LYS A 80 1.86 14.68 6.54
N ARG A 81 0.96 13.77 6.20
CA ARG A 81 -0.48 14.04 6.10
C ARG A 81 -1.23 13.81 7.41
N GLY A 82 -0.52 13.52 8.50
CA GLY A 82 -1.10 13.39 9.83
C GLY A 82 -1.27 11.99 10.37
N GLU A 83 -0.90 10.96 9.61
CA GLU A 83 -0.94 9.60 10.11
C GLU A 83 0.24 9.35 11.06
N THR A 84 0.06 8.38 11.96
CA THR A 84 1.12 7.91 12.84
C THR A 84 1.26 6.40 12.66
N LYS A 85 2.34 5.83 13.19
CA LYS A 85 2.52 4.37 13.15
C LYS A 85 1.31 3.67 13.78
N GLU A 86 0.86 4.18 14.93
CA GLU A 86 -0.27 3.60 15.66
C GLU A 86 -1.57 3.71 14.85
N SER A 87 -1.83 4.86 14.22
CA SER A 87 -3.05 5.03 13.43
C SER A 87 -3.06 4.11 12.22
N ILE A 88 -1.90 3.94 11.57
CA ILE A 88 -1.77 3.04 10.43
C ILE A 88 -2.03 1.60 10.87
N LEU A 89 -1.39 1.15 11.97
CA LEU A 89 -1.59 -0.21 12.48
C LEU A 89 -3.04 -0.48 12.86
N ASN A 90 -3.69 0.47 13.52
CA ASN A 90 -5.09 0.34 13.89
C ASN A 90 -6.00 0.18 12.67
N LYS A 91 -5.75 0.95 11.62
CA LYS A 91 -6.54 0.85 10.38
C LYS A 91 -6.32 -0.49 9.68
N ILE A 92 -5.08 -0.95 9.62
CA ILE A 92 -4.73 -2.23 8.99
C ILE A 92 -5.46 -3.38 9.68
N GLN A 93 -5.54 -3.37 11.01
CA GLN A 93 -6.20 -4.44 11.76
C GLN A 93 -7.68 -4.56 11.45
N LYS A 94 -8.31 -3.48 11.02
CA LYS A 94 -9.74 -3.46 10.69
C LYS A 94 -10.04 -3.97 9.27
N TYR A 95 -9.02 -4.10 8.43
CA TYR A 95 -9.24 -4.53 7.05
C TYR A 95 -9.47 -6.03 6.96
N PRO A 96 -10.34 -6.47 6.04
CA PRO A 96 -10.61 -7.91 5.83
C PRO A 96 -9.53 -8.56 4.99
N VAL A 97 -8.28 -8.48 5.44
CA VAL A 97 -7.14 -9.08 4.76
C VAL A 97 -6.58 -10.23 5.59
N SER A 98 -5.80 -11.12 4.96
CA SER A 98 -5.24 -12.29 5.64
C SER A 98 -4.30 -11.89 6.77
N LYS A 99 -4.11 -12.80 7.73
CA LYS A 99 -3.16 -12.60 8.81
C LYS A 99 -1.73 -12.48 8.29
N ASP A 100 -1.42 -13.23 7.23
CA ASP A 100 -0.10 -13.16 6.60
C ASP A 100 0.17 -11.77 6.02
N LEU A 101 -0.83 -11.20 5.35
CA LEU A 101 -0.70 -9.86 4.80
C LEU A 101 -0.55 -8.80 5.90
N LYS A 102 -1.32 -8.93 6.98
CA LYS A 102 -1.20 -8.02 8.12
C LYS A 102 0.20 -8.09 8.74
N ARG A 103 0.75 -9.28 8.85
CA ARG A 103 2.11 -9.47 9.35
C ARG A 103 3.14 -8.79 8.45
N ARG A 104 3.03 -8.97 7.14
CA ARG A 104 3.94 -8.35 6.17
C ARG A 104 3.87 -6.82 6.23
N LEU A 105 2.66 -6.28 6.36
CA LEU A 105 2.47 -4.84 6.52
C LEU A 105 3.16 -4.32 7.78
N ARG A 106 2.98 -5.01 8.90
CA ARG A 106 3.60 -4.62 10.17
C ARG A 106 5.12 -4.69 10.10
N GLU A 107 5.66 -5.77 9.53
CA GLU A 107 7.10 -5.93 9.38
C GLU A 107 7.70 -4.84 8.49
N SER A 108 7.02 -4.52 7.39
CA SER A 108 7.48 -3.46 6.48
C SER A 108 7.44 -2.09 7.17
N LEU A 109 6.40 -1.84 7.97
CA LEU A 109 6.28 -0.58 8.70
C LEU A 109 7.40 -0.45 9.74
N GLU A 110 7.74 -1.53 10.43
CA GLU A 110 8.85 -1.53 11.39
C GLU A 110 10.19 -1.26 10.73
N LYS A 111 10.39 -1.77 9.51
CA LYS A 111 11.60 -1.48 8.73
C LYS A 111 11.72 0.02 8.42
N VAL A 112 10.62 0.67 8.11
CA VAL A 112 10.62 2.11 7.84
C VAL A 112 11.03 2.88 9.10
N GLU A 113 10.47 2.51 10.25
CA GLU A 113 10.80 3.16 11.51
C GLU A 113 12.29 3.02 11.86
N ARG A 114 12.86 1.84 11.61
CA ARG A 114 14.28 1.65 11.87
C ARG A 114 15.19 2.49 10.99
N LYS A 115 14.77 2.71 9.74
CA LYS A 115 15.54 3.56 8.82
C LYS A 115 15.45 5.04 9.17
N GLU A 116 14.32 5.47 9.76
CA GLU A 116 14.13 6.85 10.18
C GLU A 116 14.95 7.19 11.43
N GLU A 117 15.32 6.20 12.22
CA GLU A 117 16.19 6.38 13.38
C GLU A 117 17.64 6.57 12.96
#